data_42c7e97d61420cd6efe8d575486058c9
#
_entry.id   42c7e97d61420cd6efe8d575486058c9
#
_cell.length_a   1.000
_cell.length_b   1.000
_cell.length_c   1.000
_cell.angle_alpha   90.00
_cell.angle_beta   90.00
_cell.angle_gamma   90.00
#
_symmetry.space_group_name_H-M   'P 1'
#
loop_
_entity.id
_entity.type
_entity.pdbx_description
1 polymer ?
#
loop_
_entity_poly.entity_id
_entity_poly.type
_entity_poly.pdbx_seq_one_letter_code
_entity_poly.pdbx_strand_id
1 'polypeptide(L)'
;MLTGAIVISVWAGINLVMGLVVLVSVLLVTPHPLISRIVFTEAELAQLTPKTTGTIRSLAILQNASVVASAVLVLVVVWVGLAHGEYWAWWTLLGTLTFLQAMQFAGDAAIGTKTLPASVLMTLLAIVGLVFAGLGLW
;
A
#
# COMPACT_ATOMS: atom_id res chain seq x y z
N MET A 1 6.59 13.22 -18.11
CA MET A 1 6.08 13.78 -16.86
C MET A 1 4.62 13.41 -16.59
N LEU A 2 3.64 13.85 -17.40
CA LEU A 2 2.21 13.53 -17.19
C LEU A 2 1.93 12.02 -17.17
N THR A 3 2.54 11.24 -18.04
CA THR A 3 2.42 9.76 -18.05
C THR A 3 2.86 9.16 -16.73
N GLY A 4 3.99 9.61 -16.18
CA GLY A 4 4.47 9.16 -14.87
C GLY A 4 3.52 9.54 -13.73
N ALA A 5 2.99 10.77 -13.75
CA ALA A 5 1.99 11.23 -12.79
C ALA A 5 0.73 10.35 -12.82
N ILE A 6 0.23 10.00 -14.01
CA ILE A 6 -0.92 9.10 -14.17
C ILE A 6 -0.62 7.71 -13.62
N VAL A 7 0.53 7.11 -13.96
CA VAL A 7 0.90 5.76 -13.49
C VAL A 7 1.03 5.72 -11.96
N ILE A 8 1.67 6.73 -11.35
CA ILE A 8 1.77 6.81 -9.89
C ILE A 8 0.38 7.04 -9.26
N SER A 9 -0.49 7.81 -9.91
CA SER A 9 -1.88 7.99 -9.44
C SER A 9 -2.67 6.70 -9.50
N VAL A 10 -2.48 5.85 -10.51
CA VAL A 10 -3.08 4.51 -10.57
C VAL A 10 -2.58 3.64 -9.41
N TRP A 11 -1.26 3.64 -9.15
CA TRP A 11 -0.69 2.95 -8.00
C TRP A 11 -1.31 3.42 -6.67
N ALA A 12 -1.38 4.73 -6.46
CA ALA A 12 -1.97 5.32 -5.27
C ALA A 12 -3.48 5.03 -5.16
N GLY A 13 -4.21 5.08 -6.28
CA GLY A 13 -5.64 4.75 -6.34
C GLY A 13 -5.94 3.31 -5.95
N ILE A 14 -5.14 2.35 -6.43
CA ILE A 14 -5.26 0.94 -6.05
C ILE A 14 -5.04 0.77 -4.54
N ASN A 15 -3.97 1.35 -3.99
CA ASN A 15 -3.69 1.30 -2.55
C ASN A 15 -4.80 1.96 -1.71
N LEU A 16 -5.32 3.09 -2.17
CA LEU A 16 -6.42 3.79 -1.51
C LEU A 16 -7.67 2.93 -1.44
N VAL A 17 -8.10 2.37 -2.58
CA VAL A 17 -9.29 1.51 -2.65
C VAL A 17 -9.11 0.25 -1.82
N MET A 18 -7.98 -0.45 -1.97
CA MET A 18 -7.71 -1.66 -1.21
C MET A 18 -7.62 -1.40 0.29
N GLY A 19 -6.93 -0.34 0.69
CA GLY A 19 -6.84 0.07 2.09
C GLY A 19 -8.21 0.39 2.70
N LEU A 20 -9.06 1.11 1.97
CA LEU A 20 -10.43 1.42 2.40
C LEU A 20 -11.30 0.17 2.49
N VAL A 21 -11.26 -0.72 1.50
CA VAL A 21 -12.01 -1.99 1.50
C VAL A 21 -11.65 -2.83 2.72
N VAL A 22 -10.35 -3.00 2.98
CA VAL A 22 -9.90 -3.77 4.14
C VAL A 22 -10.30 -3.07 5.44
N LEU A 23 -10.10 -1.77 5.54
CA LEU A 23 -10.45 -0.99 6.74
C LEU A 23 -11.94 -1.09 7.06
N VAL A 24 -12.81 -0.90 6.07
CA VAL A 24 -14.26 -1.03 6.23
C VAL A 24 -14.65 -2.45 6.62
N SER A 25 -14.05 -3.48 5.99
CA SER A 25 -14.33 -4.87 6.32
C SER A 25 -13.98 -5.21 7.77
N VAL A 26 -12.85 -4.71 8.26
CA VAL A 26 -12.39 -4.93 9.64
C VAL A 26 -13.26 -4.20 10.65
N LEU A 27 -13.73 -3.00 10.31
CA LEU A 27 -14.55 -2.18 11.21
C LEU A 27 -15.99 -2.70 11.31
N LEU A 28 -16.59 -3.12 10.18
CA LEU A 28 -18.03 -3.32 10.09
C LEU A 28 -18.48 -4.79 9.99
N VAL A 29 -17.65 -5.67 9.40
CA VAL A 29 -18.18 -6.96 8.91
C VAL A 29 -17.57 -8.19 9.58
N THR A 30 -16.28 -8.22 9.87
CA THR A 30 -15.60 -9.47 10.25
C THR A 30 -14.76 -9.36 11.52
N PRO A 31 -14.78 -10.39 12.39
CA PRO A 31 -13.87 -10.46 13.52
C PRO A 31 -12.41 -10.64 13.08
N HIS A 32 -12.17 -11.22 11.88
CA HIS A 32 -10.85 -11.47 11.34
C HIS A 32 -10.57 -10.58 10.12
N PRO A 33 -9.47 -9.81 10.11
CA PRO A 33 -9.03 -9.04 8.94
C PRO A 33 -8.82 -9.95 7.71
N LEU A 34 -9.00 -9.38 6.51
CA LEU A 34 -8.83 -10.12 5.25
C LEU A 34 -7.44 -10.79 5.17
N ILE A 35 -6.40 -10.09 5.62
CA ILE A 35 -5.02 -10.60 5.62
C ILE A 35 -4.89 -11.88 6.46
N SER A 36 -5.56 -11.97 7.62
CA SER A 36 -5.48 -13.16 8.46
C SER A 36 -6.13 -14.37 7.79
N ARG A 37 -7.16 -14.18 6.95
CA ARG A 37 -7.78 -15.25 6.17
C ARG A 37 -6.90 -15.75 5.02
N ILE A 38 -5.97 -14.93 4.56
CA ILE A 38 -4.98 -15.33 3.54
C ILE A 38 -3.85 -16.12 4.19
N VAL A 39 -3.43 -15.73 5.38
CA VAL A 39 -2.27 -16.29 6.09
C VAL A 39 -2.62 -17.55 6.86
N PHE A 40 -3.76 -17.54 7.59
CA PHE A 40 -4.20 -18.63 8.46
C PHE A 40 -5.31 -19.46 7.82
N THR A 41 -5.35 -20.74 8.16
CA THR A 41 -6.48 -21.62 7.86
C THR A 41 -7.67 -21.33 8.80
N GLU A 42 -8.86 -21.72 8.43
CA GLU A 42 -10.07 -21.60 9.25
C GLU A 42 -9.90 -22.26 10.64
N ALA A 43 -9.22 -23.42 10.68
CA ALA A 43 -8.94 -24.13 11.94
C ALA A 43 -7.97 -23.36 12.85
N GLU A 44 -6.95 -22.73 12.29
CA GLU A 44 -6.02 -21.89 13.03
C GLU A 44 -6.70 -20.62 13.55
N LEU A 45 -7.56 -19.98 12.72
CA LEU A 45 -8.34 -18.81 13.16
C LEU A 45 -9.27 -19.14 14.32
N ALA A 46 -9.89 -20.33 14.32
CA ALA A 46 -10.77 -20.78 15.39
C ALA A 46 -10.03 -21.02 16.74
N GLN A 47 -8.72 -21.26 16.68
CA GLN A 47 -7.88 -21.48 17.87
C GLN A 47 -7.31 -20.19 18.47
N LEU A 48 -7.45 -19.05 17.79
CA LEU A 48 -6.94 -17.77 18.29
C LEU A 48 -7.70 -17.34 19.54
N THR A 49 -6.94 -16.89 20.53
CA THR A 49 -7.55 -16.30 21.72
C THR A 49 -8.21 -14.95 21.37
N PRO A 50 -9.23 -14.51 22.13
CA PRO A 50 -9.86 -13.20 21.91
C PRO A 50 -8.85 -12.05 21.95
N LYS A 51 -7.82 -12.15 22.80
CA LYS A 51 -6.74 -11.16 22.91
C LYS A 51 -5.90 -11.11 21.62
N THR A 52 -5.52 -12.27 21.09
CA THR A 52 -4.73 -12.36 19.83
C THR A 52 -5.55 -11.83 18.66
N THR A 53 -6.81 -12.21 18.54
CA THR A 53 -7.73 -11.69 17.52
C THR A 53 -7.86 -10.17 17.61
N GLY A 54 -8.02 -9.61 18.80
CA GLY A 54 -8.08 -8.17 19.02
C GLY A 54 -6.79 -7.46 18.62
N THR A 55 -5.63 -8.03 18.92
CA THR A 55 -4.33 -7.48 18.52
C THR A 55 -4.17 -7.48 17.01
N ILE A 56 -4.45 -8.59 16.33
CA ILE A 56 -4.39 -8.68 14.87
C ILE A 56 -5.32 -7.64 14.22
N ARG A 57 -6.54 -7.51 14.74
CA ARG A 57 -7.52 -6.51 14.27
C ARG A 57 -7.00 -5.09 14.44
N SER A 58 -6.44 -4.74 15.59
CA SER A 58 -5.87 -3.43 15.87
C SER A 58 -4.73 -3.10 14.90
N LEU A 59 -3.80 -4.05 14.69
CA LEU A 59 -2.69 -3.88 13.75
C LEU A 59 -3.19 -3.70 12.31
N ALA A 60 -4.21 -4.46 11.90
CA ALA A 60 -4.79 -4.32 10.57
C ALA A 60 -5.45 -2.95 10.37
N ILE A 61 -6.14 -2.41 11.39
CA ILE A 61 -6.70 -1.06 11.34
C ILE A 61 -5.60 -0.02 11.18
N LEU A 62 -4.56 -0.07 12.01
CA LEU A 62 -3.45 0.87 11.97
C LEU A 62 -2.71 0.82 10.62
N GLN A 63 -2.41 -0.39 10.14
CA GLN A 63 -1.73 -0.58 8.85
C GLN A 63 -2.56 -0.01 7.70
N ASN A 64 -3.84 -0.35 7.60
CA ASN A 64 -4.66 0.11 6.47
C ASN A 64 -4.99 1.60 6.55
N ALA A 65 -5.15 2.17 7.74
CA ALA A 65 -5.25 3.63 7.91
C ALA A 65 -3.98 4.34 7.41
N SER A 66 -2.80 3.79 7.70
CA SER A 66 -1.52 4.31 7.20
C SER A 66 -1.39 4.18 5.68
N VAL A 67 -1.84 3.08 5.09
CA VAL A 67 -1.87 2.89 3.62
C VAL A 67 -2.77 3.93 2.96
N VAL A 68 -3.96 4.14 3.49
CA VAL A 68 -4.91 5.16 2.98
C VAL A 68 -4.32 6.55 3.07
N ALA A 69 -3.76 6.92 4.22
CA ALA A 69 -3.13 8.23 4.42
C ALA A 69 -1.94 8.44 3.46
N SER A 70 -1.08 7.43 3.32
CA SER A 70 0.07 7.49 2.40
C SER A 70 -0.38 7.62 0.94
N ALA A 71 -1.42 6.90 0.52
CA ALA A 71 -1.96 6.99 -0.83
C ALA A 71 -2.50 8.39 -1.14
N VAL A 72 -3.22 9.00 -0.20
CA VAL A 72 -3.70 10.39 -0.33
C VAL A 72 -2.53 11.35 -0.44
N LEU A 73 -1.52 11.24 0.42
CA LEU A 73 -0.33 12.11 0.37
C LEU A 73 0.43 11.96 -0.95
N VAL A 74 0.60 10.74 -1.46
CA VAL A 74 1.20 10.51 -2.78
C VAL A 74 0.41 11.20 -3.87
N LEU A 75 -0.93 11.11 -3.88
CA LEU A 75 -1.76 11.83 -4.85
C LEU A 75 -1.58 13.34 -4.76
N VAL A 76 -1.52 13.90 -3.55
CA VAL A 76 -1.25 15.34 -3.37
C VAL A 76 0.10 15.73 -3.95
N VAL A 77 1.18 15.00 -3.64
CA VAL A 77 2.52 15.28 -4.18
C VAL A 77 2.56 15.15 -5.69
N VAL A 78 1.87 14.15 -6.25
CA VAL A 78 1.77 13.95 -7.71
C VAL A 78 1.11 15.15 -8.39
N TRP A 79 -0.05 15.57 -7.92
CA TRP A 79 -0.83 16.60 -8.61
C TRP A 79 -0.41 18.03 -8.27
N VAL A 80 0.09 18.29 -7.05
CA VAL A 80 0.56 19.62 -6.65
C VAL A 80 2.00 19.89 -7.10
N GLY A 81 2.84 18.86 -7.14
CA GLY A 81 4.24 19.00 -7.48
C GLY A 81 4.63 18.38 -8.81
N LEU A 82 4.54 17.05 -8.94
CA LEU A 82 5.06 16.34 -10.09
C LEU A 82 4.38 16.75 -11.41
N ALA A 83 3.06 16.91 -11.41
CA ALA A 83 2.29 17.33 -12.59
C ALA A 83 2.69 18.75 -13.08
N HIS A 84 3.23 19.58 -12.19
CA HIS A 84 3.72 20.91 -12.50
C HIS A 84 5.23 20.96 -12.78
N GLY A 85 5.92 19.82 -12.82
CA GLY A 85 7.33 19.75 -13.16
C GLY A 85 8.28 20.04 -12.01
N GLU A 86 7.81 19.97 -10.80
CA GLU A 86 8.60 20.28 -9.62
C GLU A 86 9.54 19.12 -9.26
N TYR A 87 10.86 19.35 -9.29
CA TYR A 87 11.88 18.34 -8.97
C TYR A 87 11.76 17.79 -7.55
N TRP A 88 11.37 18.62 -6.57
CA TRP A 88 11.21 18.17 -5.19
C TRP A 88 10.16 17.08 -5.07
N ALA A 89 9.10 17.15 -5.87
CA ALA A 89 8.04 16.14 -5.85
C ALA A 89 8.54 14.78 -6.33
N TRP A 90 9.39 14.75 -7.37
CA TRP A 90 9.99 13.51 -7.86
C TRP A 90 10.89 12.86 -6.80
N TRP A 91 11.78 13.64 -6.15
CA TRP A 91 12.65 13.13 -5.09
C TRP A 91 11.84 12.63 -3.87
N THR A 92 10.78 13.36 -3.51
CA THR A 92 9.88 12.95 -2.43
C THR A 92 9.18 11.63 -2.77
N LEU A 93 8.67 11.49 -3.98
CA LEU A 93 8.03 10.25 -4.44
C LEU A 93 9.02 9.09 -4.52
N LEU A 94 10.22 9.33 -5.03
CA LEU A 94 11.28 8.31 -5.09
C LEU A 94 11.58 7.76 -3.69
N GLY A 95 11.84 8.63 -2.73
CA GLY A 95 12.12 8.22 -1.34
C GLY A 95 10.93 7.51 -0.69
N THR A 96 9.75 8.10 -0.79
CA THR A 96 8.52 7.56 -0.19
C THR A 96 8.13 6.21 -0.77
N LEU A 97 8.07 6.08 -2.10
CA LEU A 97 7.68 4.84 -2.74
C LEU A 97 8.71 3.74 -2.51
N THR A 98 10.01 4.06 -2.56
CA THR A 98 11.07 3.09 -2.24
C THR A 98 10.93 2.57 -0.81
N PHE A 99 10.71 3.47 0.16
CA PHE A 99 10.52 3.08 1.55
C PHE A 99 9.27 2.21 1.74
N LEU A 100 8.14 2.62 1.17
CA LEU A 100 6.89 1.87 1.27
C LEU A 100 7.01 0.47 0.68
N GLN A 101 7.66 0.33 -0.49
CA GLN A 101 7.86 -0.97 -1.12
C GLN A 101 8.83 -1.85 -0.33
N ALA A 102 9.90 -1.28 0.22
CA ALA A 102 10.82 -2.02 1.10
C ALA A 102 10.10 -2.57 2.34
N MET A 103 9.26 -1.75 2.98
CA MET A 103 8.45 -2.19 4.13
C MET A 103 7.41 -3.23 3.75
N GLN A 104 6.81 -3.13 2.56
CA GLN A 104 5.88 -4.13 2.05
C GLN A 104 6.57 -5.49 1.88
N PHE A 105 7.73 -5.53 1.22
CA PHE A 105 8.50 -6.77 1.07
C PHE A 105 8.97 -7.35 2.42
N ALA A 106 9.37 -6.51 3.36
CA ALA A 106 9.70 -6.96 4.71
C ALA A 106 8.49 -7.61 5.42
N GLY A 107 7.30 -7.02 5.24
CA GLY A 107 6.05 -7.59 5.71
C GLY A 107 5.73 -8.93 5.08
N ASP A 108 5.83 -9.03 3.74
CA ASP A 108 5.60 -10.27 3.00
C ASP A 108 6.57 -11.39 3.44
N ALA A 109 7.83 -11.05 3.67
CA ALA A 109 8.83 -12.00 4.17
C ALA A 109 8.48 -12.53 5.58
N ALA A 110 7.86 -11.70 6.41
CA ALA A 110 7.46 -12.08 7.77
C ALA A 110 6.22 -12.98 7.80
N ILE A 111 5.27 -12.79 6.87
CA ILE A 111 3.98 -13.53 6.86
C ILE A 111 3.93 -14.66 5.82
N GLY A 112 4.99 -14.81 5.02
CA GLY A 112 5.08 -15.79 3.95
C GLY A 112 4.81 -15.21 2.56
N THR A 113 4.97 -16.04 1.54
CA THR A 113 5.04 -15.60 0.13
C THR A 113 3.69 -15.45 -0.59
N LYS A 114 2.56 -15.66 0.09
CA LYS A 114 1.22 -15.65 -0.56
C LYS A 114 0.85 -14.27 -1.14
N THR A 115 1.34 -13.19 -0.53
CA THR A 115 1.08 -11.80 -0.95
C THR A 115 2.14 -11.26 -1.91
N LEU A 116 3.25 -11.97 -2.09
CA LEU A 116 4.40 -11.55 -2.88
C LEU A 116 4.05 -11.14 -4.34
N PRO A 117 3.18 -11.86 -5.08
CA PRO A 117 2.86 -11.46 -6.45
C PRO A 117 2.21 -10.06 -6.53
N ALA A 118 1.34 -9.72 -5.58
CA ALA A 118 0.72 -8.41 -5.52
C ALA A 118 1.75 -7.32 -5.22
N SER A 119 2.66 -7.57 -4.28
CA SER A 119 3.74 -6.64 -3.92
C SER A 119 4.72 -6.41 -5.07
N VAL A 120 5.06 -7.45 -5.83
CA VAL A 120 5.88 -7.33 -7.05
C VAL A 120 5.18 -6.46 -8.09
N LEU A 121 3.89 -6.71 -8.36
CA LEU A 121 3.12 -5.90 -9.30
C LEU A 121 3.07 -4.43 -8.91
N MET A 122 2.80 -4.14 -7.64
CA MET A 122 2.74 -2.77 -7.12
C MET A 122 4.11 -2.08 -7.18
N THR A 123 5.19 -2.82 -6.93
CA THR A 123 6.56 -2.30 -7.07
C THR A 123 6.88 -1.96 -8.52
N LEU A 124 6.55 -2.83 -9.47
CA LEU A 124 6.75 -2.57 -10.90
C LEU A 124 5.99 -1.34 -11.34
N LEU A 125 4.75 -1.17 -10.90
CA LEU A 125 3.93 0.00 -11.21
C LEU A 125 4.58 1.29 -10.67
N ALA A 126 5.09 1.27 -9.44
CA ALA A 126 5.79 2.40 -8.85
C ALA A 126 7.07 2.76 -9.60
N ILE A 127 7.89 1.75 -9.96
CA ILE A 127 9.14 1.95 -10.74
C ILE A 127 8.82 2.55 -12.11
N VAL A 128 7.87 1.97 -12.84
CA VAL A 128 7.46 2.46 -14.16
C VAL A 128 6.99 3.91 -14.08
N GLY A 129 6.17 4.24 -13.08
CA GLY A 129 5.70 5.60 -12.85
C GLY A 129 6.84 6.58 -12.59
N LEU A 130 7.78 6.22 -11.71
CA LEU A 130 8.95 7.07 -11.38
C LEU A 130 9.89 7.26 -12.58
N VAL A 131 10.12 6.20 -13.38
CA VAL A 131 10.95 6.30 -14.59
C VAL A 131 10.32 7.24 -15.60
N PHE A 132 9.02 7.08 -15.91
CA PHE A 132 8.34 7.99 -16.85
C PHE A 132 8.24 9.43 -16.32
N ALA A 133 8.11 9.60 -15.00
CA ALA A 133 8.14 10.91 -14.40
C ALA A 133 9.54 11.55 -14.54
N GLY A 134 10.59 10.80 -14.23
CA GLY A 134 11.98 11.23 -14.37
C GLY A 134 12.32 11.60 -15.81
N LEU A 135 12.04 10.74 -16.78
CA LEU A 135 12.27 11.02 -18.21
C LEU A 135 11.53 12.27 -18.73
N GLY A 136 10.49 12.70 -18.05
CA GLY A 136 9.76 13.92 -18.41
C GLY A 136 10.27 15.17 -17.70
N LEU A 137 11.11 15.02 -16.67
CA LEU A 137 11.73 16.13 -15.94
C LEU A 137 13.12 16.50 -16.46
N TRP A 138 13.84 15.55 -17.05
CA TRP A 138 15.20 15.68 -17.62
C TRP A 138 15.18 15.70 -19.13
#